data_81ac84ee04f3d83c1d77fbcbc4ea02b0
#
_entry.id   81ac84ee04f3d83c1d77fbcbc4ea02b0
#
_cell.length_a   1.000
_cell.length_b   1.000
_cell.length_c   1.000
_cell.angle_alpha   90.00
_cell.angle_beta   90.00
_cell.angle_gamma   90.00
#
_symmetry.space_group_name_H-M   'P 1'
#
loop_
_entity.id
_entity.type
_entity.pdbx_description
1 polymer ?
#
loop_
_entity_poly.entity_id
_entity_poly.type
_entity_poly.pdbx_seq_one_letter_code
_entity_poly.pdbx_strand_id
1 'polypeptide(L)'
;MRSGNIFSALAVIMIMMACGDTGENKPPGRMIIPEDKLVEILTDTYLTNGMIEAHAVRETWARRDSVLNYIDIIESYGYTYEQFNATLKYYFADKPRKLTRIYDKVTGNLLELETMVMTDNPPSVPEVFKNLWPGKPTYLFPEDMIRDPVWFDIQAERPGEYVLSANIRVFQDDQSLNPRVTVFFSHTDSAGVEKRDYWDEVNLDKDGEFHNMVIRKSIDSVAGVRVRGWLLNHDNQPGPWKKHARVANISLTINDMAAEK
;
A
#
# COMPACT_ATOMS: atom_id res chain seq x y z
N MET A 1 -23.06 6.59 -80.14
CA MET A 1 -22.93 7.48 -78.96
C MET A 1 -23.32 6.72 -77.71
N ARG A 2 -22.37 6.05 -77.09
CA ARG A 2 -22.52 5.34 -75.80
C ARG A 2 -21.14 5.21 -75.15
N SER A 3 -20.59 6.30 -74.69
CA SER A 3 -19.26 6.29 -74.05
C SER A 3 -19.14 7.11 -72.75
N GLY A 4 -20.30 7.57 -72.19
CA GLY A 4 -20.35 8.48 -71.07
C GLY A 4 -20.52 7.79 -69.69
N ASN A 5 -20.96 6.55 -69.65
CA ASN A 5 -21.35 5.93 -68.35
C ASN A 5 -20.25 5.06 -67.63
N ILE A 6 -19.13 4.79 -68.34
CA ILE A 6 -18.06 3.96 -67.75
C ILE A 6 -17.13 4.78 -66.86
N PHE A 7 -16.93 6.06 -67.20
CA PHE A 7 -16.11 6.96 -66.34
C PHE A 7 -16.78 7.35 -65.04
N SER A 8 -18.10 7.43 -65.01
CA SER A 8 -18.83 7.76 -63.77
C SER A 8 -18.85 6.59 -62.76
N ALA A 9 -18.84 5.33 -63.23
CA ALA A 9 -18.79 4.15 -62.39
C ALA A 9 -17.41 3.91 -61.74
N LEU A 10 -16.33 4.29 -62.45
CA LEU A 10 -14.96 4.14 -61.95
C LEU A 10 -14.63 5.19 -60.88
N ALA A 11 -15.22 6.40 -60.97
CA ALA A 11 -15.04 7.46 -59.97
C ALA A 11 -15.75 7.15 -58.62
N VAL A 12 -16.89 6.43 -58.66
CA VAL A 12 -17.62 6.04 -57.41
C VAL A 12 -16.93 4.89 -56.67
N ILE A 13 -16.22 4.00 -57.38
CA ILE A 13 -15.47 2.90 -56.75
C ILE A 13 -14.22 3.41 -56.06
N MET A 14 -13.59 4.50 -56.53
CA MET A 14 -12.40 5.10 -55.88
C MET A 14 -12.72 5.84 -54.58
N ILE A 15 -13.97 6.24 -54.34
CA ILE A 15 -14.36 6.97 -53.11
C ILE A 15 -14.67 5.97 -51.95
N MET A 16 -14.93 4.71 -52.25
CA MET A 16 -15.23 3.68 -51.22
C MET A 16 -13.99 3.04 -50.60
N MET A 17 -12.78 3.31 -51.07
CA MET A 17 -11.52 2.80 -50.48
C MET A 17 -10.85 3.79 -49.54
N ALA A 18 -11.45 4.95 -49.25
CA ALA A 18 -10.86 5.98 -48.35
C ALA A 18 -11.47 5.99 -46.94
N CYS A 19 -12.25 4.98 -46.54
CA CYS A 19 -12.74 4.83 -45.20
C CYS A 19 -12.19 3.52 -44.59
N GLY A 20 -10.95 3.54 -44.18
CA GLY A 20 -10.37 2.39 -43.54
C GLY A 20 -8.93 2.65 -43.16
N ASP A 21 -8.68 3.51 -42.24
CA ASP A 21 -7.65 3.35 -41.23
C ASP A 21 -7.80 4.47 -40.20
N THR A 22 -8.67 4.27 -39.21
CA THR A 22 -8.46 4.90 -37.94
C THR A 22 -7.17 4.27 -37.45
N GLY A 23 -6.05 4.92 -37.73
CA GLY A 23 -4.75 4.49 -37.29
C GLY A 23 -4.78 4.29 -35.79
N GLU A 24 -4.95 3.04 -35.35
CA GLU A 24 -4.46 2.64 -34.05
C GLU A 24 -3.00 3.09 -34.02
N ASN A 25 -2.68 4.06 -33.19
CA ASN A 25 -1.31 4.39 -32.82
C ASN A 25 -0.73 3.14 -32.14
N LYS A 26 -0.43 2.10 -32.91
CA LYS A 26 0.37 1.00 -32.44
C LYS A 26 1.79 1.56 -32.31
N PRO A 27 2.30 1.73 -31.10
CA PRO A 27 3.70 2.00 -30.93
C PRO A 27 4.47 0.89 -31.66
N PRO A 28 5.65 1.18 -32.28
CA PRO A 28 6.38 0.20 -33.03
C PRO A 28 6.53 -1.07 -32.19
N GLY A 29 6.14 -2.23 -32.75
CA GLY A 29 5.91 -3.51 -32.02
C GLY A 29 7.09 -4.05 -31.19
N ARG A 30 8.22 -3.34 -31.15
CA ARG A 30 9.38 -3.62 -30.29
C ARG A 30 9.35 -2.92 -28.92
N MET A 31 8.42 -2.00 -28.68
CA MET A 31 8.37 -1.20 -27.44
C MET A 31 7.36 -1.70 -26.41
N ILE A 32 6.47 -2.63 -26.77
CA ILE A 32 5.44 -3.13 -25.87
C ILE A 32 5.82 -4.52 -25.36
N ILE A 33 5.86 -4.66 -24.05
CA ILE A 33 6.11 -5.94 -23.38
C ILE A 33 4.90 -6.86 -23.62
N PRO A 34 5.10 -8.12 -24.02
CA PRO A 34 4.02 -9.10 -24.14
C PRO A 34 3.20 -9.23 -22.85
N GLU A 35 1.89 -9.49 -22.99
CA GLU A 35 0.95 -9.50 -21.85
C GLU A 35 1.37 -10.49 -20.74
N ASP A 36 1.81 -11.68 -21.12
CA ASP A 36 2.29 -12.72 -20.20
C ASP A 36 3.53 -12.26 -19.42
N LYS A 37 4.50 -11.66 -20.10
CA LYS A 37 5.69 -11.09 -19.45
C LYS A 37 5.38 -9.88 -18.58
N LEU A 38 4.43 -9.06 -18.98
CA LEU A 38 3.99 -7.94 -18.14
C LEU A 38 3.32 -8.45 -16.85
N VAL A 39 2.53 -9.53 -16.92
CA VAL A 39 1.94 -10.17 -15.73
C VAL A 39 3.04 -10.69 -14.80
N GLU A 40 4.05 -11.39 -15.31
CA GLU A 40 5.18 -11.88 -14.51
C GLU A 40 5.91 -10.72 -13.81
N ILE A 41 6.31 -9.68 -14.56
CA ILE A 41 7.01 -8.51 -14.02
C ILE A 41 6.19 -7.82 -12.93
N LEU A 42 4.90 -7.62 -13.17
CA LEU A 42 4.02 -6.99 -12.18
C LEU A 42 3.86 -7.88 -10.94
N THR A 43 3.72 -9.20 -11.10
CA THR A 43 3.63 -10.14 -9.96
C THR A 43 4.88 -10.05 -9.09
N ASP A 44 6.07 -10.10 -9.66
CA ASP A 44 7.33 -9.99 -8.93
C ASP A 44 7.52 -8.61 -8.30
N THR A 45 7.07 -7.56 -8.97
CA THR A 45 7.10 -6.19 -8.45
C THR A 45 6.23 -6.06 -7.19
N TYR A 46 4.99 -6.58 -7.24
CA TYR A 46 4.09 -6.56 -6.08
C TYR A 46 4.59 -7.45 -4.94
N LEU A 47 5.12 -8.64 -5.26
CA LEU A 47 5.72 -9.53 -4.27
C LEU A 47 6.91 -8.88 -3.56
N THR A 48 7.82 -8.28 -4.33
CA THR A 48 8.99 -7.56 -3.81
C THR A 48 8.57 -6.38 -2.94
N ASN A 49 7.54 -5.63 -3.35
CA ASN A 49 7.01 -4.53 -2.56
C ASN A 49 6.46 -5.01 -1.21
N GLY A 50 5.67 -6.09 -1.21
CA GLY A 50 5.18 -6.72 0.02
C GLY A 50 6.31 -7.24 0.91
N MET A 51 7.38 -7.80 0.32
CA MET A 51 8.56 -8.25 1.08
C MET A 51 9.33 -7.09 1.70
N ILE A 52 9.52 -5.97 0.99
CA ILE A 52 10.19 -4.77 1.52
C ILE A 52 9.37 -4.14 2.65
N GLU A 53 8.05 -4.24 2.60
CA GLU A 53 7.17 -3.78 3.68
C GLU A 53 7.24 -4.68 4.92
N ALA A 54 7.69 -5.94 4.78
CA ALA A 54 7.92 -6.83 5.92
C ALA A 54 9.13 -6.36 6.76
N HIS A 55 8.90 -6.17 8.06
CA HIS A 55 9.87 -5.55 8.99
C HIS A 55 11.27 -6.20 8.98
N ALA A 56 11.33 -7.54 8.89
CA ALA A 56 12.58 -8.29 8.88
C ALA A 56 13.46 -8.05 7.64
N VAL A 57 12.86 -7.68 6.51
CA VAL A 57 13.55 -7.44 5.23
C VAL A 57 13.93 -5.98 5.09
N ARG A 58 13.16 -5.10 5.71
CA ARG A 58 13.28 -3.65 5.60
C ARG A 58 14.62 -3.11 6.09
N GLU A 59 15.17 -3.61 7.19
CA GLU A 59 16.46 -3.14 7.71
C GLU A 59 17.62 -3.43 6.76
N THR A 60 17.53 -4.52 5.99
CA THR A 60 18.56 -4.93 5.03
C THR A 60 18.43 -4.19 3.69
N TRP A 61 17.20 -3.86 3.25
CA TRP A 61 16.89 -3.34 1.93
C TRP A 61 16.50 -1.85 1.91
N ALA A 62 16.14 -1.25 3.06
CA ALA A 62 15.73 0.16 3.17
C ALA A 62 16.85 1.17 2.83
N ARG A 63 18.09 0.71 2.65
CA ARG A 63 19.21 1.54 2.19
C ARG A 63 19.26 1.70 0.67
N ARG A 64 18.47 0.95 -0.10
CA ARG A 64 18.33 1.10 -1.54
C ARG A 64 17.11 1.94 -1.87
N ASP A 65 17.27 2.85 -2.81
CA ASP A 65 16.16 3.59 -3.39
C ASP A 65 15.13 2.59 -3.94
N SER A 66 13.87 2.68 -3.50
CA SER A 66 12.79 1.77 -3.92
C SER A 66 12.62 1.72 -5.44
N VAL A 67 12.92 2.81 -6.13
CA VAL A 67 12.87 2.89 -7.60
C VAL A 67 13.90 1.96 -8.24
N LEU A 68 15.10 1.82 -7.67
CA LEU A 68 16.15 0.94 -8.20
C LEU A 68 15.73 -0.54 -8.13
N ASN A 69 14.96 -0.94 -7.10
CA ASN A 69 14.49 -2.32 -6.99
C ASN A 69 13.52 -2.69 -8.13
N TYR A 70 12.67 -1.75 -8.57
CA TYR A 70 11.76 -1.99 -9.70
C TYR A 70 12.52 -2.07 -11.03
N ILE A 71 13.54 -1.25 -11.21
CA ILE A 71 14.39 -1.27 -12.40
C ILE A 71 15.11 -2.62 -12.49
N ASP A 72 15.73 -3.08 -11.41
CA ASP A 72 16.43 -4.36 -11.35
C ASP A 72 15.49 -5.54 -11.73
N ILE A 73 14.23 -5.52 -11.27
CA ILE A 73 13.23 -6.54 -11.64
C ILE A 73 12.93 -6.49 -13.14
N ILE A 74 12.62 -5.31 -13.68
CA ILE A 74 12.29 -5.15 -15.10
C ILE A 74 13.45 -5.59 -15.99
N GLU A 75 14.68 -5.21 -15.62
CA GLU A 75 15.91 -5.58 -16.36
C GLU A 75 16.21 -7.07 -16.28
N SER A 76 15.88 -7.75 -15.19
CA SER A 76 16.03 -9.21 -15.06
C SER A 76 15.20 -9.98 -16.09
N TYR A 77 14.10 -9.40 -16.56
CA TYR A 77 13.26 -9.94 -17.65
C TYR A 77 13.74 -9.53 -19.06
N GLY A 78 14.82 -8.77 -19.14
CA GLY A 78 15.42 -8.31 -20.41
C GLY A 78 14.72 -7.09 -21.02
N TYR A 79 13.97 -6.33 -20.23
CA TYR A 79 13.28 -5.11 -20.66
C TYR A 79 13.85 -3.88 -19.97
N THR A 80 13.69 -2.71 -20.59
CA THR A 80 14.08 -1.44 -19.98
C THR A 80 12.89 -0.80 -19.25
N TYR A 81 13.19 0.10 -18.32
CA TYR A 81 12.18 0.91 -17.63
C TYR A 81 11.31 1.73 -18.59
N GLU A 82 11.91 2.23 -19.68
CA GLU A 82 11.19 2.98 -20.72
C GLU A 82 10.19 2.09 -21.46
N GLN A 83 10.56 0.85 -21.77
CA GLN A 83 9.65 -0.13 -22.38
C GLN A 83 8.50 -0.48 -21.45
N PHE A 84 8.78 -0.66 -20.17
CA PHE A 84 7.77 -0.93 -19.16
C PHE A 84 6.77 0.23 -19.03
N ASN A 85 7.26 1.47 -18.91
CA ASN A 85 6.42 2.65 -18.84
C ASN A 85 5.61 2.87 -20.13
N ALA A 86 6.20 2.66 -21.29
CA ALA A 86 5.49 2.76 -22.57
C ALA A 86 4.37 1.71 -22.65
N THR A 87 4.64 0.49 -22.15
CA THR A 87 3.67 -0.60 -22.10
C THR A 87 2.49 -0.28 -21.18
N LEU A 88 2.76 0.22 -19.97
CA LEU A 88 1.69 0.62 -19.04
C LEU A 88 0.85 1.76 -19.62
N LYS A 89 1.48 2.78 -20.21
CA LYS A 89 0.76 3.88 -20.87
C LYS A 89 -0.13 3.38 -22.01
N TYR A 90 0.36 2.47 -22.84
CA TYR A 90 -0.42 1.87 -23.91
C TYR A 90 -1.66 1.13 -23.37
N TYR A 91 -1.49 0.26 -22.38
CA TYR A 91 -2.63 -0.46 -21.83
C TYR A 91 -3.62 0.47 -21.10
N PHE A 92 -3.10 1.47 -20.40
CA PHE A 92 -3.95 2.43 -19.68
C PHE A 92 -4.78 3.30 -20.61
N ALA A 93 -4.17 3.84 -21.66
CA ALA A 93 -4.84 4.76 -22.59
C ALA A 93 -5.70 4.02 -23.63
N ASP A 94 -5.13 2.98 -24.27
CA ASP A 94 -5.72 2.39 -25.46
C ASP A 94 -6.46 1.08 -25.20
N LYS A 95 -6.13 0.36 -24.14
CA LYS A 95 -6.68 -0.98 -23.86
C LYS A 95 -7.07 -1.18 -22.38
N PRO A 96 -7.89 -0.30 -21.77
CA PRO A 96 -8.18 -0.37 -20.33
C PRO A 96 -8.82 -1.70 -19.89
N ARG A 97 -9.66 -2.31 -20.72
CA ARG A 97 -10.25 -3.63 -20.42
C ARG A 97 -9.21 -4.76 -20.40
N LYS A 98 -8.14 -4.64 -21.20
CA LYS A 98 -7.02 -5.58 -21.12
C LYS A 98 -6.18 -5.36 -19.88
N LEU A 99 -5.96 -4.12 -19.51
CA LEU A 99 -5.25 -3.78 -18.27
C LEU A 99 -5.93 -4.41 -17.05
N THR A 100 -7.26 -4.30 -16.94
CA THR A 100 -8.03 -4.98 -15.87
C THR A 100 -7.74 -6.47 -15.85
N ARG A 101 -7.78 -7.16 -17.01
CA ARG A 101 -7.48 -8.59 -17.10
C ARG A 101 -6.04 -8.94 -16.71
N ILE A 102 -5.08 -8.05 -17.00
CA ILE A 102 -3.69 -8.21 -16.59
C ILE A 102 -3.62 -8.18 -15.04
N TYR A 103 -4.25 -7.20 -14.41
CA TYR A 103 -4.30 -7.13 -12.94
C TYR A 103 -5.05 -8.30 -12.29
N ASP A 104 -6.13 -8.80 -12.93
CA ASP A 104 -6.82 -10.01 -12.46
C ASP A 104 -5.89 -11.23 -12.48
N LYS A 105 -5.05 -11.39 -13.53
CA LYS A 105 -4.04 -12.44 -13.60
C LYS A 105 -2.94 -12.27 -12.54
N VAL A 106 -2.44 -11.05 -12.34
CA VAL A 106 -1.45 -10.74 -11.28
C VAL A 106 -2.00 -11.13 -9.90
N THR A 107 -3.23 -10.73 -9.62
CA THR A 107 -3.90 -11.10 -8.36
C THR A 107 -4.06 -12.62 -8.23
N GLY A 108 -4.42 -13.30 -9.31
CA GLY A 108 -4.50 -14.77 -9.34
C GLY A 108 -3.17 -15.44 -9.01
N ASN A 109 -2.08 -14.99 -9.63
CA ASN A 109 -0.73 -15.51 -9.37
C ASN A 109 -0.31 -15.28 -7.90
N LEU A 110 -0.59 -14.10 -7.35
CA LEU A 110 -0.27 -13.81 -5.94
C LEU A 110 -1.07 -14.69 -4.97
N LEU A 111 -2.35 -14.93 -5.25
CA LEU A 111 -3.19 -15.85 -4.46
C LEU A 111 -2.73 -17.30 -4.57
N GLU A 112 -2.26 -17.72 -5.75
CA GLU A 112 -1.70 -19.07 -5.96
C GLU A 112 -0.40 -19.24 -5.14
N LEU A 113 0.50 -18.25 -5.18
CA LEU A 113 1.72 -18.23 -4.36
C LEU A 113 1.40 -18.26 -2.86
N GLU A 114 0.43 -17.48 -2.41
CA GLU A 114 -0.06 -17.51 -1.02
C GLU A 114 -0.55 -18.90 -0.65
N THR A 115 -1.34 -19.54 -1.51
CA THR A 115 -1.89 -20.88 -1.29
C THR A 115 -0.77 -21.93 -1.23
N MET A 116 0.24 -21.85 -2.11
CA MET A 116 1.40 -22.74 -2.09
C MET A 116 2.18 -22.60 -0.78
N VAL A 117 2.49 -21.38 -0.38
CA VAL A 117 3.20 -21.11 0.90
C VAL A 117 2.40 -21.64 2.09
N MET A 118 1.07 -21.49 2.08
CA MET A 118 0.21 -21.99 3.15
C MET A 118 0.09 -23.52 3.16
N THR A 119 0.26 -24.18 2.02
CA THR A 119 0.12 -25.64 1.89
C THR A 119 1.44 -26.36 2.19
N ASP A 120 2.57 -25.86 1.70
CA ASP A 120 3.90 -26.48 1.86
C ASP A 120 4.54 -26.19 3.22
N ASN A 121 4.27 -25.03 3.75
CA ASN A 121 4.48 -24.64 5.13
C ASN A 121 3.16 -24.03 5.60
N PRO A 122 2.25 -24.83 6.22
CA PRO A 122 1.20 -24.16 6.98
C PRO A 122 1.96 -23.26 7.94
N PRO A 123 1.82 -21.92 7.80
CA PRO A 123 2.55 -21.06 8.69
C PRO A 123 2.09 -21.45 10.09
N SER A 124 2.90 -22.16 10.84
CA SER A 124 3.15 -21.64 12.15
C SER A 124 3.64 -20.22 11.86
N VAL A 125 2.71 -19.29 11.59
CA VAL A 125 3.04 -17.86 11.62
C VAL A 125 3.71 -17.75 12.95
N PRO A 126 5.02 -17.54 13.02
CA PRO A 126 5.64 -17.38 14.32
C PRO A 126 4.76 -16.33 14.98
N GLU A 127 4.26 -16.58 16.19
CA GLU A 127 3.42 -15.61 16.93
C GLU A 127 4.01 -14.20 16.88
N VAL A 128 5.30 -14.12 16.59
CA VAL A 128 6.14 -12.95 16.33
C VAL A 128 5.61 -12.02 15.21
N PHE A 129 4.89 -12.53 14.23
CA PHE A 129 4.40 -11.71 13.07
C PHE A 129 2.88 -11.51 13.06
N LYS A 130 2.17 -11.99 14.07
CA LYS A 130 0.73 -11.75 14.19
C LYS A 130 0.47 -10.26 14.33
N ASN A 131 -0.25 -9.69 13.34
CA ASN A 131 -0.73 -8.32 13.48
C ASN A 131 -1.88 -8.27 14.50
N LEU A 132 -1.65 -7.62 15.62
CA LEU A 132 -2.61 -7.45 16.72
C LEU A 132 -3.54 -6.26 16.53
N TRP A 133 -3.38 -5.48 15.46
CA TRP A 133 -4.22 -4.31 15.21
C TRP A 133 -5.69 -4.69 15.11
N PRO A 134 -6.59 -4.14 15.96
CA PRO A 134 -7.99 -4.60 16.03
C PRO A 134 -8.91 -3.88 15.05
N GLY A 135 -8.44 -2.82 14.39
CA GLY A 135 -9.25 -1.95 13.55
C GLY A 135 -9.08 -2.20 12.06
N LYS A 136 -9.58 -1.29 11.26
CA LYS A 136 -9.41 -1.30 9.80
C LYS A 136 -7.92 -1.09 9.45
N PRO A 137 -7.43 -1.64 8.33
CA PRO A 137 -6.05 -1.43 7.89
C PRO A 137 -5.81 0.00 7.36
N THR A 138 -6.89 0.72 7.04
CA THR A 138 -6.83 2.08 6.48
C THR A 138 -7.98 2.92 7.00
N TYR A 139 -7.69 4.19 7.30
CA TYR A 139 -8.64 5.24 7.64
C TYR A 139 -8.42 6.44 6.74
N LEU A 140 -9.52 7.06 6.29
CA LEU A 140 -9.52 8.21 5.41
C LEU A 140 -10.46 9.29 5.98
N PHE A 141 -9.93 10.48 6.23
CA PHE A 141 -10.68 11.62 6.74
C PHE A 141 -10.71 12.73 5.68
N PRO A 142 -11.86 13.36 5.43
CA PRO A 142 -13.14 13.31 6.15
C PRO A 142 -14.12 12.24 5.67
N GLU A 143 -13.74 11.28 4.81
CA GLU A 143 -14.68 10.35 4.17
C GLU A 143 -15.55 9.59 5.18
N ASP A 144 -14.99 9.22 6.32
CA ASP A 144 -15.73 8.55 7.39
C ASP A 144 -16.56 9.52 8.25
N MET A 145 -16.59 10.83 7.94
CA MET A 145 -17.23 11.91 8.71
C MET A 145 -16.87 11.96 10.20
N ILE A 146 -15.85 11.21 10.62
CA ILE A 146 -15.37 11.08 11.98
C ILE A 146 -14.21 12.08 12.16
N ARG A 147 -14.28 12.92 13.20
CA ARG A 147 -13.19 13.80 13.63
C ARG A 147 -12.36 13.21 14.75
N ASP A 148 -12.92 12.22 15.43
CA ASP A 148 -12.28 11.59 16.58
C ASP A 148 -10.98 10.88 16.15
N PRO A 149 -9.99 10.83 17.05
CA PRO A 149 -8.81 9.99 16.85
C PRO A 149 -9.19 8.53 16.67
N VAL A 150 -8.37 7.79 15.92
CA VAL A 150 -8.53 6.34 15.80
C VAL A 150 -8.10 5.68 17.10
N TRP A 151 -9.06 5.31 17.92
CA TRP A 151 -8.83 4.63 19.20
C TRP A 151 -8.61 3.15 19.01
N PHE A 152 -7.70 2.59 19.79
CA PHE A 152 -7.53 1.14 19.92
C PHE A 152 -7.24 0.72 21.37
N ASP A 153 -7.64 -0.50 21.70
CA ASP A 153 -7.51 -1.08 23.03
C ASP A 153 -7.44 -2.60 22.89
N ILE A 154 -6.26 -3.19 23.18
CA ILE A 154 -6.04 -4.63 23.11
C ILE A 154 -5.41 -5.14 24.42
N GLN A 155 -5.65 -6.41 24.73
CA GLN A 155 -4.95 -7.11 25.79
C GLN A 155 -3.51 -7.39 25.38
N ALA A 156 -2.54 -7.10 26.26
CA ALA A 156 -1.16 -7.54 26.01
C ALA A 156 -1.10 -9.08 26.09
N GLU A 157 -0.57 -9.73 25.03
CA GLU A 157 -0.60 -11.20 24.91
C GLU A 157 0.61 -11.87 25.60
N ARG A 158 1.80 -11.30 25.47
CA ARG A 158 3.05 -11.85 26.02
C ARG A 158 4.06 -10.75 26.29
N PRO A 159 5.07 -10.98 27.16
CA PRO A 159 6.23 -10.09 27.28
C PRO A 159 6.96 -9.96 25.94
N GLY A 160 7.58 -8.81 25.72
CA GLY A 160 8.32 -8.52 24.49
C GLY A 160 8.33 -7.05 24.14
N GLU A 161 8.91 -6.73 22.98
CA GLU A 161 8.89 -5.40 22.39
C GLU A 161 7.65 -5.26 21.49
N TYR A 162 6.72 -4.43 21.91
CA TYR A 162 5.56 -4.07 21.09
C TYR A 162 5.95 -2.97 20.09
N VAL A 163 5.61 -3.19 18.83
CA VAL A 163 5.95 -2.29 17.73
C VAL A 163 4.66 -1.91 17.00
N LEU A 164 4.34 -0.62 17.03
CA LEU A 164 3.26 -0.05 16.22
C LEU A 164 3.86 0.67 15.02
N SER A 165 3.43 0.29 13.83
CA SER A 165 3.80 0.97 12.59
C SER A 165 2.56 1.39 11.80
N ALA A 166 2.66 2.53 11.10
CA ALA A 166 1.63 3.01 10.20
C ALA A 166 2.21 4.03 9.22
N ASN A 167 1.62 4.11 8.03
CA ASN A 167 1.87 5.20 7.10
C ASN A 167 0.83 6.29 7.33
N ILE A 168 1.24 7.46 7.79
CA ILE A 168 0.34 8.56 8.14
C ILE A 168 0.61 9.76 7.23
N ARG A 169 -0.46 10.35 6.72
CA ARG A 169 -0.45 11.59 5.95
C ARG A 169 -1.44 12.56 6.60
N VAL A 170 -0.98 13.74 6.98
CA VAL A 170 -1.84 14.84 7.41
C VAL A 170 -1.75 15.93 6.36
N PHE A 171 -2.88 16.27 5.74
CA PHE A 171 -2.91 17.24 4.66
C PHE A 171 -2.73 18.67 5.20
N GLN A 172 -2.21 19.57 4.37
CA GLN A 172 -1.92 20.95 4.75
C GLN A 172 -3.17 21.74 5.18
N ASP A 173 -4.34 21.35 4.69
CA ASP A 173 -5.64 21.96 5.04
C ASP A 173 -6.33 21.28 6.25
N ASP A 174 -5.66 20.34 6.91
CA ASP A 174 -6.11 19.78 8.19
C ASP A 174 -6.08 20.86 9.28
N GLN A 175 -7.16 20.97 10.03
CA GLN A 175 -7.35 21.99 11.04
C GLN A 175 -7.20 21.47 12.49
N SER A 176 -6.83 20.17 12.67
CA SER A 176 -6.58 19.63 14.00
C SER A 176 -5.43 20.37 14.69
N LEU A 177 -5.52 20.58 16.00
CA LEU A 177 -4.46 21.19 16.79
C LEU A 177 -3.50 20.10 17.28
N ASN A 178 -2.19 20.27 17.01
CA ASN A 178 -1.14 19.38 17.47
C ASN A 178 -1.44 17.88 17.18
N PRO A 179 -1.63 17.48 15.89
CA PRO A 179 -1.90 16.11 15.54
C PRO A 179 -0.70 15.22 15.92
N ARG A 180 -0.98 14.09 16.57
CA ARG A 180 0.05 13.18 17.07
C ARG A 180 -0.44 11.75 17.20
N VAL A 181 0.49 10.84 17.42
CA VAL A 181 0.21 9.46 17.85
C VAL A 181 0.56 9.35 19.32
N THR A 182 -0.38 8.84 20.10
CA THR A 182 -0.21 8.63 21.55
C THR A 182 -0.54 7.19 21.88
N VAL A 183 0.42 6.45 22.46
CA VAL A 183 0.28 5.04 22.85
C VAL A 183 0.78 4.85 24.27
N PHE A 184 0.17 3.92 25.01
CA PHE A 184 0.58 3.60 26.36
C PHE A 184 0.20 2.16 26.74
N PHE A 185 0.98 1.58 27.63
CA PHE A 185 0.55 0.43 28.41
C PHE A 185 -0.31 0.91 29.58
N SER A 186 -1.42 0.22 29.85
CA SER A 186 -2.24 0.50 31.01
C SER A 186 -2.45 -0.76 31.83
N HIS A 187 -2.42 -0.62 33.15
CA HIS A 187 -2.79 -1.64 34.11
C HIS A 187 -3.48 -1.02 35.31
N THR A 188 -4.26 -1.81 36.03
CA THR A 188 -4.89 -1.37 37.26
C THR A 188 -4.02 -1.82 38.45
N ASP A 189 -3.67 -0.89 39.31
CA ASP A 189 -2.90 -1.21 40.53
C ASP A 189 -3.76 -1.89 41.61
N SER A 190 -3.16 -2.30 42.70
CA SER A 190 -3.85 -2.95 43.83
C SER A 190 -4.91 -2.08 44.51
N ALA A 191 -4.89 -0.76 44.30
CA ALA A 191 -5.86 0.19 44.81
C ALA A 191 -7.03 0.43 43.80
N GLY A 192 -7.03 -0.26 42.64
CA GLY A 192 -8.02 -0.07 41.60
C GLY A 192 -7.78 1.14 40.69
N VAL A 193 -6.61 1.77 40.79
CA VAL A 193 -6.27 2.98 40.02
C VAL A 193 -5.56 2.56 38.73
N GLU A 194 -6.04 3.10 37.59
CA GLU A 194 -5.36 2.90 36.30
C GLU A 194 -4.02 3.64 36.28
N LYS A 195 -2.96 2.89 35.98
CA LYS A 195 -1.61 3.41 35.71
C LYS A 195 -1.35 3.32 34.22
N ARG A 196 -0.69 4.35 33.70
CA ARG A 196 -0.34 4.46 32.27
C ARG A 196 1.16 4.65 32.13
N ASP A 197 1.76 3.83 31.30
CA ASP A 197 3.15 3.92 30.89
C ASP A 197 3.21 4.27 29.40
N TYR A 198 3.48 5.55 29.11
CA TYR A 198 3.43 6.09 27.75
C TYR A 198 4.64 5.65 26.94
N TRP A 199 4.41 5.40 25.65
CA TRP A 199 5.45 5.24 24.64
C TRP A 199 5.92 6.63 24.19
N ASP A 200 6.98 6.65 23.34
CA ASP A 200 7.40 7.92 22.74
C ASP A 200 6.28 8.50 21.89
N GLU A 201 5.94 9.75 22.15
CA GLU A 201 4.90 10.47 21.39
C GLU A 201 5.47 10.95 20.06
N VAL A 202 4.73 10.75 18.99
CA VAL A 202 5.10 11.19 17.64
C VAL A 202 4.18 12.30 17.19
N ASN A 203 4.72 13.52 17.05
CA ASN A 203 4.02 14.64 16.42
C ASN A 203 3.97 14.44 14.91
N LEU A 204 2.86 14.83 14.31
CA LEU A 204 2.59 14.65 12.89
C LEU A 204 2.63 16.01 12.17
N ASP A 205 3.46 16.09 11.13
CA ASP A 205 3.55 17.25 10.29
C ASP A 205 2.38 17.32 9.29
N LYS A 206 1.88 18.56 9.05
CA LYS A 206 0.82 18.85 8.08
C LYS A 206 1.40 19.27 6.74
N ASP A 207 2.30 18.47 6.19
CA ASP A 207 2.98 18.76 4.92
C ASP A 207 2.27 18.15 3.71
N GLY A 208 1.33 17.23 3.94
CA GLY A 208 0.62 16.54 2.89
C GLY A 208 1.38 15.32 2.32
N GLU A 209 2.48 14.92 2.94
CA GLU A 209 3.26 13.75 2.54
C GLU A 209 2.98 12.54 3.43
N PHE A 210 3.30 11.34 2.95
CA PHE A 210 3.22 10.13 3.75
C PHE A 210 4.49 9.98 4.59
N HIS A 211 4.32 9.92 5.90
CA HIS A 211 5.36 9.60 6.86
C HIS A 211 5.16 8.18 7.38
N ASN A 212 6.23 7.40 7.32
CA ASN A 212 6.24 6.10 7.94
C ASN A 212 6.60 6.24 9.41
N MET A 213 5.62 6.01 10.26
CA MET A 213 5.76 6.02 11.71
C MET A 213 6.06 4.62 12.22
N VAL A 214 7.08 4.49 13.07
CA VAL A 214 7.37 3.27 13.84
C VAL A 214 7.69 3.69 15.26
N ILE A 215 6.89 3.22 16.21
CA ILE A 215 7.14 3.41 17.65
C ILE A 215 7.15 2.06 18.34
N ARG A 216 7.97 1.94 19.37
CA ARG A 216 8.18 0.68 20.06
C ARG A 216 8.35 0.87 21.55
N LYS A 217 7.94 -0.12 22.32
CA LYS A 217 8.20 -0.19 23.76
C LYS A 217 8.16 -1.61 24.26
N SER A 218 9.12 -1.96 25.11
CA SER A 218 9.22 -3.27 25.73
C SER A 218 8.42 -3.35 27.03
N ILE A 219 7.93 -4.54 27.33
CA ILE A 219 7.28 -4.86 28.59
C ILE A 219 7.70 -6.26 29.08
N ASP A 220 8.05 -6.38 30.36
CA ASP A 220 8.52 -7.61 30.96
C ASP A 220 7.41 -8.49 31.54
N SER A 221 6.23 -7.90 31.82
CA SER A 221 5.09 -8.60 32.39
C SER A 221 3.79 -8.08 31.82
N VAL A 222 2.87 -8.97 31.48
CA VAL A 222 1.59 -8.64 30.82
C VAL A 222 0.36 -8.90 31.67
N ALA A 223 0.55 -9.28 32.97
CA ALA A 223 -0.58 -9.59 33.84
C ALA A 223 -1.50 -8.36 34.02
N GLY A 224 -2.69 -8.40 33.40
CA GLY A 224 -3.66 -7.31 33.44
C GLY A 224 -3.28 -6.07 32.64
N VAL A 225 -2.23 -6.14 31.78
CA VAL A 225 -1.77 -5.02 30.96
C VAL A 225 -2.55 -4.97 29.65
N ARG A 226 -2.88 -3.75 29.24
CA ARG A 226 -3.49 -3.44 27.94
C ARG A 226 -2.61 -2.47 27.16
N VAL A 227 -2.57 -2.63 25.85
CA VAL A 227 -1.98 -1.66 24.92
C VAL A 227 -3.11 -0.78 24.41
N ARG A 228 -2.99 0.51 24.64
CA ARG A 228 -4.02 1.49 24.29
C ARG A 228 -3.42 2.71 23.62
N GLY A 229 -4.21 3.37 22.80
CA GLY A 229 -3.74 4.61 22.20
C GLY A 229 -4.66 5.19 21.14
N TRP A 230 -4.20 6.28 20.58
CA TRP A 230 -4.89 7.01 19.52
C TRP A 230 -3.91 7.31 18.38
N LEU A 231 -4.30 6.93 17.16
CA LEU A 231 -3.71 7.49 15.94
C LEU A 231 -4.45 8.78 15.61
N LEU A 232 -3.74 9.78 15.11
CA LEU A 232 -4.29 11.11 14.82
C LEU A 232 -4.95 11.75 16.05
N ASN A 233 -4.38 11.53 17.25
CA ASN A 233 -4.74 12.28 18.46
C ASN A 233 -4.50 13.78 18.21
N HIS A 234 -5.25 14.64 18.88
CA HIS A 234 -5.13 16.09 18.74
C HIS A 234 -5.63 16.79 20.01
N ASP A 235 -5.29 18.05 20.17
CA ASP A 235 -5.80 18.83 21.26
C ASP A 235 -7.27 19.15 21.04
N ASN A 236 -8.01 19.28 22.15
CA ASN A 236 -9.42 19.62 22.11
C ASN A 236 -9.59 21.07 21.63
N GLN A 237 -10.50 21.28 20.68
CA GLN A 237 -10.77 22.59 20.11
C GLN A 237 -12.27 22.82 19.94
N PRO A 238 -12.79 24.00 20.32
CA PRO A 238 -14.20 24.31 20.18
C PRO A 238 -14.57 24.65 18.72
N GLY A 239 -15.83 24.43 18.39
CA GLY A 239 -16.42 24.82 17.11
C GLY A 239 -16.18 23.83 15.96
N PRO A 240 -16.67 24.16 14.78
CA PRO A 240 -16.50 23.31 13.60
C PRO A 240 -15.06 23.44 13.06
N TRP A 241 -14.43 22.33 12.76
CA TRP A 241 -13.12 22.24 12.14
C TRP A 241 -13.05 21.01 11.22
N LYS A 242 -12.11 21.01 10.29
CA LYS A 242 -11.93 19.97 9.30
C LYS A 242 -10.74 19.08 9.67
N LYS A 243 -10.99 17.76 9.79
CA LYS A 243 -9.93 16.76 9.82
C LYS A 243 -9.67 16.30 8.39
N HIS A 244 -8.41 16.31 7.96
CA HIS A 244 -8.02 15.86 6.64
C HIS A 244 -6.71 15.08 6.74
N ALA A 245 -6.83 13.76 6.84
CA ALA A 245 -5.70 12.88 7.06
C ALA A 245 -5.97 11.49 6.47
N ARG A 246 -4.92 10.72 6.27
CA ARG A 246 -4.98 9.32 5.90
C ARG A 246 -4.02 8.50 6.76
N VAL A 247 -4.49 7.36 7.24
CA VAL A 247 -3.67 6.35 7.90
C VAL A 247 -3.82 5.05 7.13
N ALA A 248 -2.71 4.40 6.80
CA ALA A 248 -2.69 3.15 6.05
C ALA A 248 -1.62 2.21 6.59
N ASN A 249 -1.71 0.92 6.23
CA ASN A 249 -0.73 -0.10 6.56
C ASN A 249 -0.46 -0.19 8.07
N ILE A 250 -1.54 -0.19 8.86
CA ILE A 250 -1.43 -0.22 10.32
C ILE A 250 -1.07 -1.63 10.78
N SER A 251 0.00 -1.73 11.53
CA SER A 251 0.47 -3.00 12.11
C SER A 251 0.89 -2.80 13.57
N LEU A 252 0.45 -3.69 14.43
CA LEU A 252 0.89 -3.79 15.81
C LEU A 252 1.38 -5.22 16.05
N THR A 253 2.67 -5.38 16.30
CA THR A 253 3.34 -6.67 16.45
C THR A 253 4.09 -6.77 17.77
N ILE A 254 4.50 -7.98 18.13
CA ILE A 254 5.36 -8.22 19.29
C ILE A 254 6.63 -8.92 18.81
N ASN A 255 7.77 -8.33 19.06
CA ASN A 255 9.07 -8.96 18.87
C ASN A 255 9.52 -9.62 20.15
N ASP A 256 10.23 -10.73 20.07
CA ASP A 256 10.91 -11.29 21.22
C ASP A 256 11.99 -10.30 21.71
N MET A 257 12.10 -10.12 23.02
CA MET A 257 13.21 -9.34 23.56
C MET A 257 14.51 -10.04 23.14
N ALA A 258 15.37 -9.32 22.41
CA ALA A 258 16.70 -9.82 22.12
C ALA A 258 17.37 -10.16 23.47
N ALA A 259 17.75 -11.42 23.64
CA ALA A 259 18.55 -11.80 24.82
C ALA A 259 19.85 -10.99 24.74
N GLU A 260 19.94 -9.94 25.54
CA GLU A 260 21.23 -9.27 25.76
C GLU A 260 22.20 -10.31 26.26
N LYS A 261 23.18 -10.67 25.43
CA LYS A 261 24.34 -11.49 25.76
C LYS A 261 25.49 -10.59 26.16
#